data_9661e0852d138e336c1af79c9e1b9bad
#
_entry.id   9661e0852d138e336c1af79c9e1b9bad
#
_cell.length_a   1.000
_cell.length_b   1.000
_cell.length_c   1.000
_cell.angle_alpha   90.00
_cell.angle_beta   90.00
_cell.angle_gamma   90.00
#
_symmetry.space_group_name_H-M   'P 1'
#
loop_
_entity.id
_entity.type
_entity.pdbx_description
1 polymer ?
#
loop_
_entity_poly.entity_id
_entity_poly.type
_entity_poly.pdbx_seq_one_letter_code
_entity_poly.pdbx_strand_id
1 'polypeptide(L)'
;MFSGKWSHTVGALVFALDVARATVTHAQTPSKDIHDHRLFPCLEDGLKSSDSGCQLLAKMQVARFPEEPLFWYLSKFSTKEAAEGAKDKRGFAVEAEGQFWLFSFGPKSAAGKEPELVAGIGPLPLTSSKLPPAKSYEIVAYLVVMPPNMYTRVHIHPGPEAWYILSGEQCLETPAGVRKSGAGESMVAPPMTPMRLTNNGSSARHALFIVIHDASQPWTIPTDEWKPTGACDRDRR
;
A
#
# COMPACT_ATOMS: atom_id res chain seq x y z
N MET A 1 -81.21 37.60 -29.14
CA MET A 1 -80.16 36.57 -29.01
C MET A 1 -78.95 37.23 -28.50
N PHE A 2 -78.75 37.18 -27.20
CA PHE A 2 -77.60 37.84 -26.53
C PHE A 2 -76.69 36.75 -25.96
N SER A 3 -75.41 36.71 -26.39
CA SER A 3 -74.39 35.83 -25.93
C SER A 3 -73.51 36.64 -24.94
N GLY A 4 -73.62 36.31 -23.67
CA GLY A 4 -72.73 36.87 -22.60
C GLY A 4 -71.48 36.02 -22.41
N LYS A 5 -70.34 36.63 -22.60
CA LYS A 5 -69.05 36.01 -22.27
C LYS A 5 -68.68 36.32 -20.78
N TRP A 6 -68.55 35.32 -19.97
CA TRP A 6 -67.97 35.42 -18.64
C TRP A 6 -66.48 35.11 -18.69
N SER A 7 -65.68 36.06 -18.23
CA SER A 7 -64.24 35.94 -18.13
C SER A 7 -63.88 35.58 -16.67
N HIS A 8 -63.35 34.38 -16.47
CA HIS A 8 -62.82 33.99 -15.16
C HIS A 8 -61.31 34.21 -15.15
N THR A 9 -60.85 35.14 -14.35
CA THR A 9 -59.46 35.39 -14.05
C THR A 9 -59.06 34.46 -12.88
N VAL A 10 -58.23 33.47 -13.17
CA VAL A 10 -57.63 32.60 -12.14
C VAL A 10 -56.30 33.22 -11.73
N GLY A 11 -56.25 33.73 -10.53
CA GLY A 11 -55.02 34.20 -9.91
C GLY A 11 -54.18 33.00 -9.44
N ALA A 12 -53.02 32.84 -10.02
CA ALA A 12 -52.01 31.84 -9.55
C ALA A 12 -51.21 32.43 -8.37
N LEU A 13 -51.42 31.89 -7.18
CA LEU A 13 -50.54 32.13 -6.04
C LEU A 13 -49.28 31.27 -6.21
N VAL A 14 -48.13 31.91 -6.44
CA VAL A 14 -46.82 31.25 -6.43
C VAL A 14 -46.31 31.23 -5.01
N PHE A 15 -46.33 30.08 -4.36
CA PHE A 15 -45.61 29.88 -3.10
C PHE A 15 -44.12 29.62 -3.43
N ALA A 16 -43.30 30.60 -3.05
CA ALA A 16 -41.85 30.38 -3.05
C ALA A 16 -41.48 29.52 -1.81
N LEU A 17 -41.06 28.29 -2.07
CA LEU A 17 -40.44 27.44 -1.05
C LEU A 17 -38.96 27.80 -0.96
N ASP A 18 -38.58 28.53 0.07
CA ASP A 18 -37.20 28.68 0.47
C ASP A 18 -36.66 27.36 1.01
N VAL A 19 -35.91 26.65 0.17
CA VAL A 19 -35.16 25.49 0.59
C VAL A 19 -33.86 25.98 1.22
N ALA A 20 -33.87 26.12 2.55
CA ALA A 20 -32.65 26.35 3.33
C ALA A 20 -31.70 25.14 3.11
N ARG A 21 -30.66 25.38 2.32
CA ARG A 21 -29.54 24.43 2.21
C ARG A 21 -28.75 24.48 3.52
N ALA A 22 -28.98 23.49 4.37
CA ALA A 22 -28.09 23.23 5.50
C ALA A 22 -26.73 22.73 4.93
N THR A 23 -25.75 23.60 4.91
CA THR A 23 -24.35 23.23 4.70
C THR A 23 -23.89 22.48 5.94
N VAL A 24 -23.84 21.15 5.85
CA VAL A 24 -23.18 20.32 6.84
C VAL A 24 -21.69 20.57 6.69
N THR A 25 -21.16 21.50 7.45
CA THR A 25 -19.72 21.63 7.66
C THR A 25 -19.28 20.42 8.50
N HIS A 26 -18.70 19.42 7.87
CA HIS A 26 -17.94 18.41 8.58
C HIS A 26 -16.75 19.11 9.21
N ALA A 27 -16.89 19.46 10.48
CA ALA A 27 -15.75 19.82 11.30
C ALA A 27 -14.87 18.54 11.38
N GLN A 28 -13.79 18.51 10.62
CA GLN A 28 -12.73 17.53 10.81
C GLN A 28 -12.15 17.79 12.19
N THR A 29 -12.50 16.96 13.14
CA THR A 29 -11.80 16.91 14.43
C THR A 29 -10.33 16.64 14.12
N PRO A 30 -9.38 17.50 14.57
CA PRO A 30 -7.96 17.22 14.36
C PRO A 30 -7.65 15.85 14.98
N SER A 31 -7.14 14.93 14.16
CA SER A 31 -6.78 13.60 14.62
C SER A 31 -5.73 13.75 15.71
N LYS A 32 -5.94 13.07 16.82
CA LYS A 32 -5.06 13.04 18.00
C LYS A 32 -3.64 12.56 17.67
N ASP A 33 -3.46 12.00 16.45
CA ASP A 33 -2.23 11.38 15.97
C ASP A 33 -1.17 12.38 15.49
N ILE A 34 -1.49 13.67 15.31
CA ILE A 34 -0.56 14.69 14.77
C ILE A 34 0.62 14.95 15.74
N HIS A 35 0.52 14.50 16.99
CA HIS A 35 1.56 14.68 18.01
C HIS A 35 2.17 13.37 18.53
N ASP A 36 1.83 12.22 17.98
CA ASP A 36 2.47 10.97 18.38
C ASP A 36 3.80 10.81 17.63
N HIS A 37 4.90 11.02 18.35
CA HIS A 37 6.26 10.90 17.84
C HIS A 37 6.63 9.49 17.33
N ARG A 38 5.80 8.49 17.61
CA ARG A 38 5.98 7.11 17.14
C ARG A 38 5.32 6.84 15.79
N LEU A 39 4.53 7.80 15.29
CA LEU A 39 3.90 7.67 13.97
C LEU A 39 4.97 7.77 12.88
N PHE A 40 5.17 6.67 12.16
CA PHE A 40 6.14 6.58 11.09
C PHE A 40 5.59 7.21 9.80
N PRO A 41 6.20 8.27 9.30
CA PRO A 41 5.76 8.91 8.08
C PRO A 41 6.35 8.20 6.85
N CYS A 42 5.64 7.25 6.29
CA CYS A 42 5.91 6.73 4.95
C CYS A 42 4.98 7.46 3.98
N LEU A 43 5.23 8.75 3.77
CA LEU A 43 4.44 9.60 2.90
C LEU A 43 5.01 9.59 1.47
N GLU A 44 4.17 9.92 0.49
CA GLU A 44 4.48 9.91 -0.94
C GLU A 44 5.73 10.72 -1.34
N ASP A 45 6.15 11.66 -0.52
CA ASP A 45 7.25 12.59 -0.81
C ASP A 45 8.62 12.13 -0.30
N GLY A 46 8.77 10.86 0.05
CA GLY A 46 10.05 10.21 0.36
C GLY A 46 10.94 11.01 1.31
N LEU A 47 11.00 10.63 2.57
CA LEU A 47 12.03 11.17 3.46
C LEU A 47 13.41 10.86 2.87
N LYS A 48 14.15 11.90 2.52
CA LYS A 48 15.51 11.82 1.99
C LYS A 48 16.56 11.57 3.09
N SER A 49 16.16 11.00 4.21
CA SER A 49 17.08 10.69 5.30
C SER A 49 17.58 9.25 5.16
N SER A 50 18.89 9.08 5.14
CA SER A 50 19.54 7.77 5.12
C SER A 50 19.25 6.92 6.36
N ASP A 51 18.75 7.52 7.43
CA ASP A 51 18.68 6.88 8.75
C ASP A 51 17.28 6.41 9.15
N SER A 52 16.23 6.91 8.50
CA SER A 52 14.86 6.45 8.67
C SER A 52 13.94 6.98 7.58
N GLY A 53 12.91 6.22 7.22
CA GLY A 53 11.93 6.65 6.23
C GLY A 53 11.66 5.62 5.15
N CYS A 54 11.04 6.08 4.07
CA CYS A 54 10.73 5.29 2.90
C CYS A 54 11.45 5.87 1.69
N GLN A 55 12.38 5.12 1.14
CA GLN A 55 13.06 5.46 -0.09
C GLN A 55 12.36 4.77 -1.26
N LEU A 56 11.83 5.53 -2.20
CA LEU A 56 11.29 4.97 -3.44
C LEU A 56 12.43 4.37 -4.25
N LEU A 57 12.34 3.07 -4.54
CA LEU A 57 13.30 2.34 -5.37
C LEU A 57 12.87 2.31 -6.82
N ALA A 58 11.57 2.03 -7.07
CA ALA A 58 11.04 1.97 -8.42
C ALA A 58 9.52 2.19 -8.44
N LYS A 59 9.03 2.68 -9.59
CA LYS A 59 7.63 2.60 -10.02
C LYS A 59 7.59 1.96 -11.39
N MET A 60 6.72 0.98 -11.58
CA MET A 60 6.56 0.31 -12.87
C MET A 60 5.08 0.15 -13.20
N GLN A 61 4.69 0.58 -14.38
CA GLN A 61 3.35 0.33 -14.90
C GLN A 61 3.31 -0.99 -15.68
N VAL A 62 2.26 -1.77 -15.43
CA VAL A 62 1.99 -3.03 -16.09
C VAL A 62 0.58 -3.01 -16.66
N ALA A 63 0.46 -3.14 -17.99
CA ALA A 63 -0.85 -3.09 -18.64
C ALA A 63 -1.76 -4.25 -18.21
N ARG A 64 -1.19 -5.44 -17.98
CA ARG A 64 -1.96 -6.64 -17.60
C ARG A 64 -1.06 -7.67 -16.90
N PHE A 65 -1.60 -8.28 -15.86
CA PHE A 65 -1.07 -9.50 -15.26
C PHE A 65 -1.80 -10.75 -15.79
N PRO A 66 -1.20 -11.95 -15.67
CA PRO A 66 -1.89 -13.21 -15.93
C PRO A 66 -3.14 -13.35 -15.05
N GLU A 67 -4.14 -14.10 -15.52
CA GLU A 67 -5.34 -14.44 -14.74
C GLU A 67 -5.09 -15.60 -13.76
N GLU A 68 -3.88 -15.79 -13.33
CA GLU A 68 -3.39 -16.79 -12.38
C GLU A 68 -2.96 -16.11 -11.08
N PRO A 69 -2.81 -16.87 -9.98
CA PRO A 69 -2.19 -16.35 -8.77
C PRO A 69 -0.83 -15.74 -9.07
N LEU A 70 -0.64 -14.53 -8.56
CA LEU A 70 0.58 -13.76 -8.78
C LEU A 70 1.58 -14.01 -7.66
N PHE A 71 2.84 -14.19 -8.04
CA PHE A 71 3.95 -14.37 -7.13
C PHE A 71 5.00 -13.28 -7.33
N TRP A 72 5.63 -12.90 -6.25
CA TRP A 72 6.82 -12.07 -6.22
C TRP A 72 8.05 -12.95 -6.05
N TYR A 73 9.02 -12.71 -6.89
CA TYR A 73 10.35 -13.29 -6.82
C TYR A 73 11.33 -12.15 -6.53
N LEU A 74 12.19 -12.34 -5.55
CA LEU A 74 13.21 -11.40 -5.18
C LEU A 74 14.56 -12.09 -5.27
N SER A 75 15.41 -11.60 -6.17
CA SER A 75 16.71 -12.18 -6.45
C SER A 75 17.81 -11.18 -6.14
N LYS A 76 18.89 -11.63 -5.54
CA LYS A 76 20.04 -10.84 -5.15
C LYS A 76 21.23 -11.16 -6.04
N PHE A 77 21.86 -10.14 -6.60
CA PHE A 77 22.99 -10.24 -7.51
C PHE A 77 24.23 -9.53 -6.96
N SER A 78 25.41 -9.94 -7.45
CA SER A 78 26.68 -9.33 -7.08
C SER A 78 26.93 -8.00 -7.81
N THR A 79 26.33 -7.82 -9.01
CA THR A 79 26.50 -6.61 -9.83
C THR A 79 25.16 -6.12 -10.39
N LYS A 80 25.14 -4.85 -10.75
CA LYS A 80 23.98 -4.23 -11.39
C LYS A 80 23.71 -4.85 -12.77
N GLU A 81 24.78 -5.09 -13.53
CA GLU A 81 24.72 -5.64 -14.88
C GLU A 81 24.09 -7.05 -14.87
N ALA A 82 24.44 -7.87 -13.87
CA ALA A 82 23.85 -9.20 -13.71
C ALA A 82 22.34 -9.11 -13.39
N ALA A 83 21.95 -8.22 -12.48
CA ALA A 83 20.54 -8.00 -12.13
C ALA A 83 19.73 -7.46 -13.33
N GLU A 84 20.28 -6.50 -14.08
CA GLU A 84 19.64 -5.95 -15.28
C GLU A 84 19.57 -7.00 -16.42
N GLY A 85 20.60 -7.83 -16.58
CA GLY A 85 20.63 -8.88 -17.59
C GLY A 85 19.64 -10.03 -17.33
N ALA A 86 19.28 -10.26 -16.06
CA ALA A 86 18.28 -11.28 -15.67
C ALA A 86 16.83 -10.77 -15.72
N LYS A 87 16.63 -9.48 -15.95
CA LYS A 87 15.32 -8.81 -15.92
C LYS A 87 14.46 -9.22 -17.13
N ASP A 88 13.19 -9.53 -16.87
CA ASP A 88 12.14 -9.63 -17.89
C ASP A 88 11.27 -8.36 -17.94
N LYS A 89 10.25 -8.37 -18.81
CA LYS A 89 9.31 -7.23 -18.97
C LYS A 89 8.43 -6.96 -17.76
N ARG A 90 8.42 -7.84 -16.77
CA ARG A 90 7.65 -7.73 -15.52
C ARG A 90 8.55 -7.68 -14.31
N GLY A 91 9.77 -7.19 -14.48
CA GLY A 91 10.73 -7.04 -13.42
C GLY A 91 11.50 -5.74 -13.53
N PHE A 92 12.13 -5.36 -12.45
CA PHE A 92 13.06 -4.23 -12.39
C PHE A 92 14.19 -4.54 -11.41
N ALA A 93 15.38 -4.03 -11.75
CA ALA A 93 16.55 -4.12 -10.89
C ALA A 93 16.73 -2.81 -10.11
N VAL A 94 17.07 -2.91 -8.84
CA VAL A 94 17.34 -1.77 -7.95
C VAL A 94 18.57 -2.02 -7.09
N GLU A 95 19.16 -0.95 -6.59
CA GLU A 95 20.16 -1.01 -5.53
C GLU A 95 19.51 -0.65 -4.20
N ALA A 96 19.71 -1.48 -3.18
CA ALA A 96 19.27 -1.24 -1.82
C ALA A 96 20.24 -1.92 -0.85
N GLU A 97 20.62 -1.22 0.22
CA GLU A 97 21.54 -1.71 1.26
C GLU A 97 22.88 -2.23 0.67
N GLY A 98 23.43 -1.53 -0.35
CA GLY A 98 24.66 -1.91 -1.03
C GLY A 98 24.59 -3.24 -1.80
N GLN A 99 23.39 -3.71 -2.12
CA GLN A 99 23.14 -4.94 -2.88
C GLN A 99 22.27 -4.65 -4.11
N PHE A 100 22.40 -5.47 -5.15
CA PHE A 100 21.56 -5.38 -6.35
C PHE A 100 20.45 -6.42 -6.28
N TRP A 101 19.22 -5.95 -6.38
CA TRP A 101 18.01 -6.74 -6.25
C TRP A 101 17.22 -6.71 -7.54
N LEU A 102 16.79 -7.89 -8.02
CA LEU A 102 15.82 -8.02 -9.07
C LEU A 102 14.46 -8.40 -8.47
N PHE A 103 13.48 -7.57 -8.71
CA PHE A 103 12.07 -7.81 -8.43
C PHE A 103 11.42 -8.35 -9.69
N SER A 104 10.84 -9.53 -9.63
CA SER A 104 10.12 -10.15 -10.74
C SER A 104 8.73 -10.60 -10.30
N PHE A 105 7.77 -10.52 -11.22
CA PHE A 105 6.36 -10.81 -10.94
C PHE A 105 5.79 -11.74 -11.99
N GLY A 106 5.14 -12.82 -11.57
CA GLY A 106 4.58 -13.77 -12.51
C GLY A 106 3.89 -14.96 -11.84
N PRO A 107 3.41 -15.93 -12.64
CA PRO A 107 2.89 -17.17 -12.12
C PRO A 107 3.99 -17.99 -11.42
N LYS A 108 3.59 -19.00 -10.64
CA LYS A 108 4.53 -19.85 -9.87
C LYS A 108 5.64 -20.51 -10.72
N SER A 109 5.38 -20.73 -11.98
CA SER A 109 6.32 -21.31 -12.95
C SER A 109 7.35 -20.32 -13.53
N ALA A 110 7.24 -19.02 -13.19
CA ALA A 110 8.07 -17.96 -13.79
C ALA A 110 9.45 -17.80 -13.14
N ALA A 111 9.85 -18.67 -12.23
CA ALA A 111 11.20 -18.70 -11.69
C ALA A 111 12.22 -18.90 -12.83
N GLY A 112 12.92 -17.83 -13.18
CA GLY A 112 13.85 -17.83 -14.32
C GLY A 112 15.10 -18.64 -14.08
N LYS A 113 15.86 -18.88 -15.15
CA LYS A 113 17.24 -19.35 -15.07
C LYS A 113 18.13 -18.15 -14.78
N GLU A 114 18.69 -18.08 -13.59
CA GLU A 114 19.45 -16.92 -13.13
C GLU A 114 20.93 -17.27 -13.06
N PRO A 115 21.79 -16.75 -13.96
CA PRO A 115 23.16 -17.19 -14.11
C PRO A 115 24.12 -16.72 -13.00
N GLU A 116 23.79 -15.67 -12.23
CA GLU A 116 24.69 -15.10 -11.20
C GLU A 116 23.98 -14.79 -9.90
N LEU A 117 22.98 -15.56 -9.56
CA LEU A 117 22.17 -15.40 -8.35
C LEU A 117 23.01 -15.60 -7.09
N VAL A 118 23.10 -14.60 -6.24
CA VAL A 118 23.71 -14.71 -4.89
C VAL A 118 22.72 -15.35 -3.91
N ALA A 119 21.45 -14.96 -3.98
CA ALA A 119 20.36 -15.53 -3.20
C ALA A 119 19.02 -15.33 -3.92
N GLY A 120 18.17 -16.33 -3.90
CA GLY A 120 16.78 -16.27 -4.39
C GLY A 120 15.81 -16.38 -3.24
N ILE A 121 14.79 -15.55 -3.26
CA ILE A 121 13.72 -15.51 -2.27
C ILE A 121 12.40 -15.63 -3.03
N GLY A 122 11.59 -16.55 -2.62
CA GLY A 122 10.33 -16.80 -3.27
C GLY A 122 10.23 -18.21 -3.85
N PRO A 123 9.12 -18.51 -4.50
CA PRO A 123 8.01 -17.59 -4.83
C PRO A 123 7.20 -17.17 -3.59
N LEU A 124 7.00 -15.86 -3.42
CA LEU A 124 6.12 -15.30 -2.40
C LEU A 124 4.72 -15.12 -3.00
N PRO A 125 3.69 -15.82 -2.52
CA PRO A 125 2.34 -15.68 -3.05
C PRO A 125 1.78 -14.30 -2.70
N LEU A 126 1.58 -13.44 -3.70
CA LEU A 126 0.97 -12.12 -3.53
C LEU A 126 -0.56 -12.22 -3.51
N THR A 127 -1.12 -13.16 -4.27
CA THR A 127 -2.57 -13.37 -4.33
C THR A 127 -2.89 -14.86 -4.29
N SER A 128 -4.02 -15.21 -3.71
CA SER A 128 -4.60 -16.58 -3.80
C SER A 128 -5.37 -16.81 -5.11
N SER A 129 -5.67 -15.72 -5.82
CA SER A 129 -6.40 -15.68 -7.07
C SER A 129 -5.80 -14.58 -7.96
N LYS A 130 -6.44 -14.25 -9.08
CA LYS A 130 -6.06 -13.09 -9.88
C LYS A 130 -6.22 -11.77 -9.11
N LEU A 131 -5.45 -10.77 -9.51
CA LEU A 131 -5.61 -9.40 -9.03
C LEU A 131 -7.02 -8.86 -9.34
N PRO A 132 -7.56 -7.92 -8.53
CA PRO A 132 -8.76 -7.18 -8.89
C PRO A 132 -8.61 -6.57 -10.30
N PRO A 133 -9.66 -6.59 -11.13
CA PRO A 133 -9.58 -6.03 -12.48
C PRO A 133 -9.24 -4.54 -12.49
N ALA A 134 -8.27 -4.15 -13.30
CA ALA A 134 -7.88 -2.77 -13.54
C ALA A 134 -7.55 -2.56 -15.03
N LYS A 135 -7.60 -1.30 -15.50
CA LYS A 135 -7.15 -0.94 -16.85
C LYS A 135 -5.64 -1.09 -17.00
N SER A 136 -4.92 -0.74 -15.97
CA SER A 136 -3.49 -0.93 -15.81
C SER A 136 -3.14 -0.99 -14.32
N TYR A 137 -2.02 -1.59 -14.01
CA TYR A 137 -1.51 -1.68 -12.64
C TYR A 137 -0.26 -0.82 -12.50
N GLU A 138 -0.04 -0.29 -11.31
CA GLU A 138 1.25 0.26 -10.91
C GLU A 138 1.84 -0.62 -9.81
N ILE A 139 3.13 -0.90 -9.93
CA ILE A 139 3.93 -1.49 -8.86
C ILE A 139 4.77 -0.38 -8.28
N VAL A 140 4.66 -0.15 -6.98
CA VAL A 140 5.57 0.71 -6.23
C VAL A 140 6.48 -0.13 -5.36
N ALA A 141 7.78 0.17 -5.34
CA ALA A 141 8.76 -0.53 -4.52
C ALA A 141 9.56 0.48 -3.68
N TYR A 142 9.73 0.16 -2.40
CA TYR A 142 10.45 0.99 -1.45
C TYR A 142 11.47 0.18 -0.65
N LEU A 143 12.56 0.83 -0.25
CA LEU A 143 13.31 0.48 0.94
C LEU A 143 12.71 1.25 2.12
N VAL A 144 12.33 0.55 3.17
CA VAL A 144 11.73 1.14 4.36
C VAL A 144 12.63 0.89 5.56
N VAL A 145 13.13 1.97 6.17
CA VAL A 145 13.90 1.95 7.40
C VAL A 145 13.06 2.53 8.53
N MET A 146 12.55 1.67 9.39
CA MET A 146 11.66 2.06 10.50
C MET A 146 12.38 1.93 11.84
N PRO A 147 12.60 3.03 12.59
CA PRO A 147 13.19 2.99 13.91
C PRO A 147 12.41 2.14 14.91
N PRO A 148 13.02 1.70 16.02
CA PRO A 148 12.34 0.94 17.07
C PRO A 148 11.14 1.67 17.63
N ASN A 149 10.07 0.91 17.95
CA ASN A 149 8.83 1.38 18.56
C ASN A 149 7.99 2.35 17.71
N MET A 150 8.37 2.59 16.45
CA MET A 150 7.54 3.35 15.52
C MET A 150 6.47 2.45 14.89
N TYR A 151 5.36 3.07 14.47
CA TYR A 151 4.26 2.38 13.80
C TYR A 151 3.66 3.25 12.69
N THR A 152 3.04 2.61 11.71
CA THR A 152 2.31 3.31 10.65
C THR A 152 0.93 3.74 11.14
N ARG A 153 0.37 4.80 10.54
CA ARG A 153 -1.06 5.06 10.62
C ARG A 153 -1.82 3.83 10.11
N VAL A 154 -3.05 3.63 10.61
CA VAL A 154 -3.94 2.61 10.03
C VAL A 154 -4.28 2.99 8.60
N HIS A 155 -4.09 2.05 7.68
CA HIS A 155 -4.29 2.26 6.26
C HIS A 155 -4.67 0.96 5.56
N ILE A 156 -5.09 1.09 4.31
CA ILE A 156 -5.33 -0.02 3.37
C ILE A 156 -4.55 0.23 2.09
N HIS A 157 -4.31 -0.84 1.33
CA HIS A 157 -3.83 -0.77 -0.05
C HIS A 157 -4.89 -1.34 -0.99
N PRO A 158 -5.19 -0.71 -2.14
CA PRO A 158 -6.13 -1.25 -3.12
C PRO A 158 -5.71 -2.59 -3.71
N GLY A 159 -4.43 -2.92 -3.63
CA GLY A 159 -3.87 -4.19 -4.06
C GLY A 159 -3.07 -4.90 -2.98
N PRO A 160 -2.47 -6.06 -3.29
CA PRO A 160 -1.65 -6.79 -2.35
C PRO A 160 -0.38 -6.02 -2.01
N GLU A 161 0.01 -6.11 -0.77
CA GLU A 161 1.26 -5.59 -0.24
C GLU A 161 2.14 -6.74 0.23
N ALA A 162 3.45 -6.65 -0.01
CA ALA A 162 4.40 -7.65 0.45
C ALA A 162 5.70 -7.01 0.97
N TRP A 163 6.30 -7.67 1.94
CA TRP A 163 7.59 -7.29 2.53
C TRP A 163 8.56 -8.45 2.54
N TYR A 164 9.82 -8.12 2.40
CA TYR A 164 10.95 -8.96 2.75
C TYR A 164 11.83 -8.20 3.75
N ILE A 165 12.03 -8.77 4.94
CA ILE A 165 12.77 -8.14 6.03
C ILE A 165 14.26 -8.39 5.84
N LEU A 166 15.02 -7.31 5.62
CA LEU A 166 16.48 -7.37 5.51
C LEU A 166 17.15 -7.47 6.88
N SER A 167 16.64 -6.70 7.85
CA SER A 167 17.11 -6.71 9.24
C SER A 167 16.04 -6.18 10.19
N GLY A 168 16.18 -6.50 11.48
CA GLY A 168 15.23 -6.09 12.52
C GLY A 168 13.97 -6.96 12.54
N GLU A 169 12.91 -6.44 13.14
CA GLU A 169 11.65 -7.14 13.36
C GLU A 169 10.45 -6.29 12.97
N GLN A 170 9.38 -6.93 12.54
CA GLN A 170 8.13 -6.32 12.16
C GLN A 170 6.95 -7.05 12.78
N CYS A 171 6.00 -6.29 13.29
CA CYS A 171 4.70 -6.78 13.74
C CYS A 171 3.61 -6.13 12.90
N LEU A 172 2.80 -6.95 12.24
CA LEU A 172 1.64 -6.54 11.46
C LEU A 172 0.38 -6.89 12.24
N GLU A 173 -0.47 -5.90 12.49
CA GLU A 173 -1.76 -6.04 13.12
C GLU A 173 -2.87 -5.75 12.10
N THR A 174 -3.81 -6.68 11.96
CA THR A 174 -4.97 -6.61 11.05
C THR A 174 -6.22 -7.11 11.78
N PRO A 175 -7.43 -6.95 11.22
CA PRO A 175 -8.64 -7.58 11.76
C PRO A 175 -8.55 -9.11 11.89
N ALA A 176 -7.73 -9.77 11.07
CA ALA A 176 -7.51 -11.21 11.11
C ALA A 176 -6.54 -11.66 12.23
N GLY A 177 -5.91 -10.71 12.93
CA GLY A 177 -4.95 -10.98 14.00
C GLY A 177 -3.59 -10.37 13.77
N VAL A 178 -2.60 -10.91 14.48
CA VAL A 178 -1.22 -10.43 14.54
C VAL A 178 -0.28 -11.40 13.84
N ARG A 179 0.64 -10.87 13.05
CA ARG A 179 1.75 -11.60 12.44
C ARG A 179 3.06 -10.88 12.75
N LYS A 180 4.10 -11.66 13.04
CA LYS A 180 5.46 -11.14 13.25
C LYS A 180 6.39 -11.74 12.20
N SER A 181 7.39 -10.98 11.80
CA SER A 181 8.47 -11.44 10.93
C SER A 181 9.78 -10.76 11.31
N GLY A 182 10.87 -11.50 11.16
CA GLY A 182 12.24 -11.06 11.39
C GLY A 182 13.08 -11.10 10.11
N ALA A 183 14.38 -10.85 10.26
CA ALA A 183 15.33 -10.86 9.15
C ALA A 183 15.29 -12.18 8.37
N GLY A 184 15.26 -12.10 7.04
CA GLY A 184 15.16 -13.24 6.14
C GLY A 184 13.73 -13.74 5.89
N GLU A 185 12.74 -13.18 6.57
CA GLU A 185 11.35 -13.60 6.44
C GLU A 185 10.55 -12.62 5.56
N SER A 186 9.45 -13.11 5.03
CA SER A 186 8.52 -12.33 4.20
C SER A 186 7.10 -12.39 4.72
N MET A 187 6.33 -11.39 4.35
CA MET A 187 4.94 -11.25 4.76
C MET A 187 4.13 -10.65 3.61
N VAL A 188 2.86 -11.04 3.50
CA VAL A 188 1.93 -10.49 2.52
C VAL A 188 0.64 -10.08 3.23
N ALA A 189 0.10 -8.92 2.88
CA ALA A 189 -1.24 -8.48 3.20
C ALA A 189 -2.12 -8.49 1.95
N PRO A 190 -3.33 -9.08 2.02
CA PRO A 190 -4.30 -9.05 0.92
C PRO A 190 -4.77 -7.62 0.60
N PRO A 191 -5.31 -7.38 -0.62
CA PRO A 191 -5.94 -6.12 -0.96
C PRO A 191 -7.00 -5.69 0.07
N MET A 192 -7.16 -4.39 0.27
CA MET A 192 -8.18 -3.77 1.12
C MET A 192 -8.16 -4.23 2.59
N THR A 193 -7.04 -4.80 3.05
CA THR A 193 -6.89 -5.22 4.45
C THR A 193 -6.49 -4.02 5.31
N PRO A 194 -7.31 -3.56 6.27
CA PRO A 194 -6.89 -2.55 7.23
C PRO A 194 -5.74 -3.07 8.07
N MET A 195 -4.68 -2.26 8.20
CA MET A 195 -3.48 -2.70 8.88
C MET A 195 -2.74 -1.59 9.60
N ARG A 196 -1.98 -2.00 10.62
CA ARG A 196 -0.96 -1.19 11.28
C ARG A 196 0.34 -1.99 11.37
N LEU A 197 1.40 -1.43 10.86
CA LEU A 197 2.75 -1.97 11.00
C LEU A 197 3.44 -1.34 12.20
N THR A 198 4.17 -2.15 12.97
CA THR A 198 4.96 -1.68 14.12
C THR A 198 6.34 -2.33 14.05
N ASN A 199 7.40 -1.54 14.22
CA ASN A 199 8.70 -2.10 14.57
C ASN A 199 8.71 -2.36 16.07
N ASN A 200 8.46 -3.60 16.46
CA ASN A 200 8.49 -4.04 17.85
C ASN A 200 9.85 -4.59 18.27
N GLY A 201 10.86 -4.53 17.39
CA GLY A 201 12.25 -4.89 17.65
C GLY A 201 13.02 -3.84 18.45
N SER A 202 14.27 -4.16 18.84
CA SER A 202 15.17 -3.26 19.56
C SER A 202 16.08 -2.43 18.65
N SER A 203 16.16 -2.80 17.37
CA SER A 203 16.92 -2.12 16.32
C SER A 203 16.01 -1.60 15.21
N ALA A 204 16.56 -0.76 14.35
CA ALA A 204 15.85 -0.33 13.14
C ALA A 204 15.50 -1.54 12.27
N ARG A 205 14.27 -1.56 11.73
CA ARG A 205 13.84 -2.55 10.75
C ARG A 205 14.12 -2.02 9.36
N HIS A 206 14.85 -2.79 8.56
CA HIS A 206 15.05 -2.54 7.14
C HIS A 206 14.27 -3.57 6.35
N ALA A 207 13.46 -3.14 5.40
CA ALA A 207 12.67 -4.05 4.56
C ALA A 207 12.54 -3.54 3.14
N LEU A 208 12.58 -4.47 2.19
CA LEU A 208 12.08 -4.25 0.84
C LEU A 208 10.57 -4.46 0.85
N PHE A 209 9.87 -3.58 0.19
CA PHE A 209 8.43 -3.49 0.24
C PHE A 209 7.85 -3.20 -1.14
N ILE A 210 6.74 -3.82 -1.47
CA ILE A 210 6.00 -3.56 -2.71
C ILE A 210 4.50 -3.44 -2.44
N VAL A 211 3.83 -2.63 -3.26
CA VAL A 211 2.38 -2.68 -3.48
C VAL A 211 2.11 -2.78 -4.96
N ILE A 212 1.15 -3.62 -5.34
CA ILE A 212 0.62 -3.70 -6.72
C ILE A 212 -0.82 -3.24 -6.67
N HIS A 213 -1.14 -2.14 -7.35
CA HIS A 213 -2.48 -1.55 -7.27
C HIS A 213 -2.98 -1.10 -8.64
N ASP A 214 -4.27 -0.81 -8.75
CA ASP A 214 -4.84 -0.13 -9.90
C ASP A 214 -4.18 1.25 -10.06
N ALA A 215 -3.56 1.51 -11.22
CA ALA A 215 -2.85 2.76 -11.47
C ALA A 215 -3.73 4.03 -11.41
N SER A 216 -5.06 3.87 -11.41
CA SER A 216 -6.00 4.98 -11.23
C SER A 216 -6.30 5.33 -9.77
N GLN A 217 -5.77 4.56 -8.82
CA GLN A 217 -5.99 4.74 -7.39
C GLN A 217 -4.68 5.09 -6.67
N PRO A 218 -4.74 5.79 -5.53
CA PRO A 218 -3.55 5.96 -4.68
C PRO A 218 -3.08 4.59 -4.16
N TRP A 219 -1.76 4.41 -4.03
CA TRP A 219 -1.20 3.13 -3.57
C TRP A 219 -1.50 2.84 -2.09
N THR A 220 -1.78 3.87 -1.29
CA THR A 220 -2.15 3.77 0.13
C THR A 220 -3.30 4.71 0.46
N ILE A 221 -4.21 4.27 1.32
CA ILE A 221 -5.42 5.01 1.73
C ILE A 221 -5.51 4.93 3.25
N PRO A 222 -5.35 6.05 3.98
CA PRO A 222 -5.63 6.08 5.43
C PRO A 222 -7.08 5.69 5.70
N THR A 223 -7.33 4.94 6.79
CA THR A 223 -8.68 4.55 7.18
C THR A 223 -8.85 4.55 8.69
N ASP A 224 -10.06 4.84 9.14
CA ASP A 224 -10.49 4.77 10.54
C ASP A 224 -11.54 3.65 10.77
N GLU A 225 -11.82 2.84 9.74
CA GLU A 225 -12.83 1.76 9.80
C GLU A 225 -12.46 0.63 10.75
N TRP A 226 -11.19 0.52 11.10
CA TRP A 226 -10.67 -0.46 12.04
C TRP A 226 -9.71 0.17 13.02
N LYS A 227 -9.72 -0.31 14.27
CA LYS A 227 -8.80 0.12 15.32
C LYS A 227 -7.92 -1.04 15.76
N PRO A 228 -6.59 -0.88 15.77
CA PRO A 228 -5.68 -1.89 16.29
C PRO A 228 -5.95 -2.17 17.78
N THR A 229 -5.75 -3.39 18.21
CA THR A 229 -5.87 -3.79 19.61
C THR A 229 -4.67 -3.35 20.45
N GLY A 230 -3.57 -3.01 19.78
CA GLY A 230 -2.28 -2.71 20.41
C GLY A 230 -1.44 -3.95 20.70
N ALA A 231 -1.80 -5.09 20.13
CA ALA A 231 -1.06 -6.34 20.36
C ALA A 231 0.37 -6.34 19.79
N CYS A 232 0.66 -5.42 18.85
CA CYS A 232 2.01 -5.17 18.36
C CYS A 232 2.78 -4.12 19.20
N ASP A 233 2.13 -3.42 20.10
CA ASP A 233 2.81 -2.45 20.97
C ASP A 233 3.67 -3.23 21.98
N ARG A 234 4.92 -2.84 22.15
CA ARG A 234 5.73 -3.39 23.22
C ARG A 234 5.02 -3.14 24.54
N ASP A 235 5.03 -4.16 25.38
CA ASP A 235 4.42 -4.15 26.71
C ASP A 235 4.57 -2.78 27.39
N ARG A 236 3.45 -2.10 27.55
CA ARG A 236 3.32 -0.99 28.48
C ARG A 236 3.31 -1.57 29.91
N ARG A 237 4.45 -2.13 30.29
CA ARG A 237 4.70 -2.47 31.70
C ARG A 237 5.52 -1.41 32.36
#